data_c225d78ed5720dc2b4a0c7f753065fb8
#
_entry.id   c225d78ed5720dc2b4a0c7f753065fb8
#
_cell.length_a   1.000
_cell.length_b   1.000
_cell.length_c   1.000
_cell.angle_alpha   90.00
_cell.angle_beta   90.00
_cell.angle_gamma   90.00
#
_symmetry.space_group_name_H-M   'P 1'
#
loop_
_entity.id
_entity.type
_entity.pdbx_description
1 polymer ?
#
loop_
_entity_poly.entity_id
_entity_poly.type
_entity_poly.pdbx_seq_one_letter_code
_entity_poly.pdbx_strand_id
1 'polypeptide(L)'
;LQSTNVEQQSLSGDTAVVSFDVLGKEGALDTHDRDFQLKKTDGKWLLMGNQSALEVENFAMSFQTSQGSSGISRTTGLEFWIEDLNPGNSPNVSYAMVTGPGLPEGGVRFSKPSLGGAWHTSGSSSFYPIATDEAILSIPDNASYRITIHNSDESVFAAYDKMLPKRPYSHEEMTALAFPAFSAETLARLTAYQGGAFDGIMGTLPQTARAVWLGLWGGDAFTEGSFAAANGAFGPHSLSVTSVQEGINPMLRASYIDGFYREVFTVHYADR
;
A
#
# COMPACT_ATOMS: atom_id res chain seq x y z
N LEU A 1 0.66 8.54 18.27
CA LEU A 1 -0.19 8.81 17.10
C LEU A 1 -0.86 10.16 17.29
N GLN A 2 -0.92 10.94 16.25
CA GLN A 2 -1.62 12.22 16.22
C GLN A 2 -2.47 12.26 14.95
N SER A 3 -3.75 12.60 15.08
CA SER A 3 -4.61 12.88 13.92
C SER A 3 -4.43 14.33 13.48
N THR A 4 -4.45 14.55 12.18
CA THR A 4 -4.41 15.86 11.55
C THR A 4 -5.29 15.86 10.30
N ASN A 5 -5.54 17.03 9.71
CA ASN A 5 -6.38 17.17 8.52
C ASN A 5 -7.76 16.50 8.67
N VAL A 6 -8.38 16.67 9.86
CA VAL A 6 -9.69 16.07 10.14
C VAL A 6 -10.76 16.80 9.34
N GLU A 7 -11.46 16.09 8.47
CA GLU A 7 -12.54 16.62 7.65
C GLU A 7 -13.84 15.85 7.93
N GLN A 8 -14.93 16.60 8.13
CA GLN A 8 -16.25 16.00 8.25
C GLN A 8 -16.81 15.74 6.84
N GLN A 9 -17.02 14.46 6.51
CA GLN A 9 -17.61 14.04 5.24
C GLN A 9 -19.14 14.09 5.29
N SER A 10 -19.73 13.68 6.41
CA SER A 10 -21.18 13.76 6.61
C SER A 10 -21.55 13.87 8.09
N LEU A 11 -22.73 14.40 8.36
CA LEU A 11 -23.35 14.46 9.69
C LEU A 11 -24.83 14.13 9.57
N SER A 12 -25.30 13.15 10.33
CA SER A 12 -26.72 12.77 10.41
C SER A 12 -27.11 12.45 11.84
N GLY A 13 -27.78 13.37 12.50
CA GLY A 13 -28.16 13.25 13.91
C GLY A 13 -26.95 13.05 14.81
N ASP A 14 -26.89 11.93 15.49
CA ASP A 14 -25.80 11.55 16.40
C ASP A 14 -24.69 10.74 15.73
N THR A 15 -24.65 10.65 14.39
CA THR A 15 -23.62 9.95 13.65
C THR A 15 -22.91 10.89 12.69
N ALA A 16 -21.59 10.86 12.66
CA ALA A 16 -20.76 11.57 11.71
C ALA A 16 -19.80 10.61 11.01
N VAL A 17 -19.47 10.91 9.75
CA VAL A 17 -18.37 10.29 9.03
C VAL A 17 -17.28 11.33 8.86
N VAL A 18 -16.06 10.96 9.18
CA VAL A 18 -14.88 11.83 9.10
C VAL A 18 -13.76 11.16 8.33
N SER A 19 -12.94 11.96 7.66
CA SER A 19 -11.62 11.56 7.18
C SER A 19 -10.54 12.26 8.00
N PHE A 20 -9.39 11.66 8.14
CA PHE A 20 -8.25 12.26 8.81
C PHE A 20 -6.94 11.56 8.44
N ASP A 21 -5.85 12.30 8.59
CA ASP A 21 -4.51 11.74 8.49
C ASP A 21 -4.04 11.29 9.87
N VAL A 22 -3.40 10.13 9.93
CA VAL A 22 -2.71 9.65 11.13
C VAL A 22 -1.22 9.89 10.94
N LEU A 23 -0.61 10.59 11.90
CA LEU A 23 0.83 10.79 11.93
C LEU A 23 1.45 9.82 12.92
N GLY A 24 2.47 9.12 12.46
CA GLY A 24 3.31 8.27 13.26
C GLY A 24 4.18 9.05 14.25
N LYS A 25 5.01 8.33 15.01
CA LYS A 25 5.78 8.84 16.14
C LYS A 25 6.71 10.02 15.80
N GLU A 26 7.18 10.11 14.56
CA GLU A 26 8.09 11.17 14.09
C GLU A 26 7.40 12.18 13.18
N GLY A 27 6.06 12.24 13.19
CA GLY A 27 5.29 13.13 12.32
C GLY A 27 5.23 12.67 10.86
N ALA A 28 5.65 11.45 10.56
CA ALA A 28 5.45 10.84 9.26
C ALA A 28 3.98 10.48 9.07
N LEU A 29 3.44 10.65 7.87
CA LEU A 29 2.10 10.17 7.54
C LEU A 29 2.11 8.63 7.63
N ASP A 30 1.27 8.09 8.50
CA ASP A 30 1.12 6.66 8.72
C ASP A 30 -0.03 6.11 7.86
N THR A 31 -1.18 6.77 7.92
CA THR A 31 -2.34 6.41 7.10
C THR A 31 -3.25 7.62 6.88
N HIS A 32 -4.10 7.50 5.87
CA HIS A 32 -5.19 8.43 5.59
C HIS A 32 -6.52 7.69 5.64
N ASP A 33 -7.25 7.85 6.74
CA ASP A 33 -8.56 7.23 6.93
C ASP A 33 -9.69 8.15 6.44
N ARG A 34 -10.62 7.62 5.63
CA ARG A 34 -11.65 8.40 4.96
C ARG A 34 -13.07 8.15 5.45
N ASP A 35 -13.31 7.02 6.10
CA ASP A 35 -14.67 6.54 6.37
C ASP A 35 -14.90 6.24 7.86
N PHE A 36 -14.19 6.94 8.74
CA PHE A 36 -14.35 6.72 10.17
C PHE A 36 -15.69 7.23 10.68
N GLN A 37 -16.45 6.34 11.27
CA GLN A 37 -17.71 6.69 11.89
C GLN A 37 -17.53 7.10 13.34
N LEU A 38 -18.15 8.22 13.69
CA LEU A 38 -18.29 8.72 15.05
C LEU A 38 -19.76 8.64 15.45
N LYS A 39 -20.02 8.26 16.69
CA LYS A 39 -21.36 8.32 17.30
C LYS A 39 -21.34 9.20 18.52
N LYS A 40 -22.31 10.09 18.63
CA LYS A 40 -22.52 10.93 19.81
C LYS A 40 -23.29 10.15 20.86
N THR A 41 -22.70 9.96 22.04
CA THR A 41 -23.31 9.28 23.18
C THR A 41 -23.04 10.14 24.41
N ASP A 42 -24.09 10.52 25.13
CA ASP A 42 -24.02 11.38 26.35
C ASP A 42 -23.25 12.68 26.08
N GLY A 43 -23.49 13.31 24.94
CA GLY A 43 -22.87 14.57 24.55
C GLY A 43 -21.42 14.46 24.06
N LYS A 44 -20.82 13.26 24.03
CA LYS A 44 -19.45 12.99 23.56
C LYS A 44 -19.46 12.23 22.26
N TRP A 45 -18.58 12.60 21.34
CA TRP A 45 -18.32 11.82 20.13
C TRP A 45 -17.38 10.66 20.44
N LEU A 46 -17.82 9.44 20.14
CA LEU A 46 -17.06 8.21 20.30
C LEU A 46 -16.70 7.66 18.93
N LEU A 47 -15.47 7.19 18.80
CA LEU A 47 -15.00 6.53 17.58
C LEU A 47 -15.64 5.15 17.47
N MET A 48 -16.32 4.90 16.34
CA MET A 48 -16.94 3.62 16.01
C MET A 48 -16.13 2.80 15.01
N GLY A 49 -15.09 3.38 14.44
CA GLY A 49 -14.37 2.80 13.29
C GLY A 49 -15.18 2.93 12.00
N ASN A 50 -14.76 2.24 10.96
CA ASN A 50 -15.45 2.23 9.67
C ASN A 50 -16.62 1.23 9.61
N GLN A 51 -16.85 0.44 10.66
CA GLN A 51 -17.86 -0.64 10.76
C GLN A 51 -17.75 -1.68 9.63
N SER A 52 -16.62 -1.76 8.98
CA SER A 52 -16.37 -2.74 7.92
C SER A 52 -15.91 -4.07 8.51
N ALA A 53 -16.42 -5.17 7.98
CA ALA A 53 -15.92 -6.51 8.29
C ALA A 53 -14.58 -6.78 7.58
N LEU A 54 -14.30 -6.02 6.52
CA LEU A 54 -13.09 -6.12 5.71
C LEU A 54 -12.39 -4.76 5.68
N GLU A 55 -11.08 -4.79 5.68
CA GLU A 55 -10.29 -3.65 5.23
C GLU A 55 -10.33 -3.61 3.70
N VAL A 56 -10.68 -2.47 3.14
CA VAL A 56 -10.78 -2.30 1.69
C VAL A 56 -10.21 -0.93 1.33
N GLU A 57 -9.09 -0.94 0.61
CA GLU A 57 -8.42 0.27 0.15
C GLU A 57 -8.00 0.17 -1.31
N ASN A 58 -7.71 1.30 -1.94
CA ASN A 58 -7.17 1.35 -3.29
C ASN A 58 -6.10 2.43 -3.41
N PHE A 59 -5.03 2.10 -4.13
CA PHE A 59 -3.88 2.97 -4.34
C PHE A 59 -3.47 3.00 -5.80
N ALA A 60 -2.98 4.15 -6.25
CA ALA A 60 -2.19 4.22 -7.46
C ALA A 60 -0.74 3.91 -7.10
N MET A 61 -0.13 2.95 -7.78
CA MET A 61 1.22 2.49 -7.47
C MET A 61 2.12 2.52 -8.69
N SER A 62 3.37 2.91 -8.47
CA SER A 62 4.43 2.83 -9.47
C SER A 62 5.70 2.35 -8.79
N PHE A 63 6.29 1.29 -9.29
CA PHE A 63 7.47 0.73 -8.64
C PHE A 63 8.54 0.30 -9.64
N GLN A 64 9.76 0.27 -9.14
CA GLN A 64 10.88 -0.36 -9.80
C GLN A 64 11.41 -1.53 -8.98
N THR A 65 11.80 -2.58 -9.69
CA THR A 65 12.48 -3.73 -9.11
C THR A 65 13.89 -3.79 -9.67
N SER A 66 14.87 -3.96 -8.80
CA SER A 66 16.25 -4.21 -9.19
C SER A 66 16.75 -5.50 -8.56
N GLN A 67 17.45 -6.30 -9.36
CA GLN A 67 18.08 -7.53 -8.91
C GLN A 67 19.47 -7.58 -9.53
N GLY A 68 20.45 -7.15 -8.75
CA GLY A 68 21.85 -7.16 -9.10
C GLY A 68 22.14 -6.73 -10.54
N SER A 69 22.75 -7.66 -11.32
CA SER A 69 23.11 -7.46 -12.72
C SER A 69 21.93 -7.57 -13.71
N SER A 70 20.75 -8.00 -13.25
CA SER A 70 19.57 -8.23 -14.13
C SER A 70 18.90 -6.94 -14.60
N GLY A 71 19.39 -5.79 -14.14
CA GLY A 71 18.85 -4.48 -14.54
C GLY A 71 17.66 -4.04 -13.68
N ILE A 72 16.99 -2.98 -14.16
CA ILE A 72 15.84 -2.38 -13.51
C ILE A 72 14.60 -2.61 -14.37
N SER A 73 13.57 -3.20 -13.78
CA SER A 73 12.22 -3.24 -14.36
C SER A 73 11.31 -2.24 -13.66
N ARG A 74 10.36 -1.67 -14.39
CA ARG A 74 9.38 -0.72 -13.86
C ARG A 74 7.97 -1.15 -14.21
N THR A 75 7.07 -0.98 -13.25
CA THR A 75 5.66 -1.37 -13.39
C THR A 75 4.79 -0.31 -12.73
N THR A 76 3.61 -0.08 -13.28
CA THR A 76 2.63 0.87 -12.79
C THR A 76 1.23 0.30 -12.88
N GLY A 77 0.33 0.71 -11.99
CA GLY A 77 -1.02 0.18 -11.95
C GLY A 77 -1.78 0.56 -10.68
N LEU A 78 -2.71 -0.29 -10.32
CA LEU A 78 -3.61 -0.10 -9.20
C LEU A 78 -3.42 -1.23 -8.19
N GLU A 79 -3.33 -0.89 -6.93
CA GLU A 79 -3.46 -1.85 -5.85
C GLU A 79 -4.87 -1.79 -5.26
N PHE A 80 -5.43 -2.95 -4.96
CA PHE A 80 -6.67 -3.10 -4.20
C PHE A 80 -6.36 -3.96 -2.98
N TRP A 81 -6.11 -3.29 -1.87
CA TRP A 81 -5.89 -3.96 -0.59
C TRP A 81 -7.25 -4.37 -0.02
N ILE A 82 -7.50 -5.66 0.00
CA ILE A 82 -8.70 -6.24 0.58
C ILE A 82 -8.22 -7.29 1.57
N GLU A 83 -8.56 -7.11 2.84
CA GLU A 83 -8.14 -8.01 3.91
C GLU A 83 -9.28 -8.29 4.87
N ASP A 84 -9.39 -9.54 5.30
CA ASP A 84 -10.36 -9.95 6.30
C ASP A 84 -9.71 -9.89 7.68
N LEU A 85 -9.94 -8.78 8.39
CA LEU A 85 -9.39 -8.55 9.72
C LEU A 85 -10.00 -9.45 10.78
N ASN A 86 -11.17 -10.06 10.51
CA ASN A 86 -11.84 -10.97 11.42
C ASN A 86 -12.54 -12.11 10.65
N PRO A 87 -11.78 -13.12 10.19
CA PRO A 87 -12.32 -14.22 9.39
C PRO A 87 -13.51 -14.95 9.99
N GLY A 88 -13.67 -14.91 11.32
CA GLY A 88 -14.83 -15.48 12.01
C GLY A 88 -16.17 -14.77 11.70
N ASN A 89 -16.12 -13.50 11.29
CA ASN A 89 -17.31 -12.71 10.94
C ASN A 89 -17.70 -12.84 9.45
N SER A 90 -16.82 -13.41 8.62
CA SER A 90 -17.02 -13.55 7.18
C SER A 90 -16.64 -14.94 6.64
N PRO A 91 -17.15 -16.04 7.26
CA PRO A 91 -16.67 -17.40 6.98
C PRO A 91 -16.92 -17.86 5.54
N ASN A 92 -17.92 -17.31 4.87
CA ASN A 92 -18.31 -17.72 3.51
C ASN A 92 -17.74 -16.80 2.41
N VAL A 93 -17.09 -15.72 2.77
CA VAL A 93 -16.52 -14.77 1.81
C VAL A 93 -15.38 -15.43 1.04
N SER A 94 -15.40 -15.30 -0.29
CA SER A 94 -14.53 -16.05 -1.20
C SER A 94 -13.71 -15.17 -2.12
N TYR A 95 -14.30 -14.12 -2.70
CA TYR A 95 -13.59 -13.25 -3.64
C TYR A 95 -14.22 -11.86 -3.72
N ALA A 96 -13.49 -10.94 -4.35
CA ALA A 96 -13.98 -9.63 -4.74
C ALA A 96 -13.94 -9.47 -6.26
N MET A 97 -14.93 -8.75 -6.80
CA MET A 97 -14.90 -8.20 -8.15
C MET A 97 -14.69 -6.70 -8.06
N VAL A 98 -13.66 -6.21 -8.73
CA VAL A 98 -13.35 -4.78 -8.78
C VAL A 98 -13.60 -4.26 -10.18
N THR A 99 -14.42 -3.22 -10.30
CA THR A 99 -14.72 -2.55 -11.56
C THR A 99 -14.41 -1.05 -11.46
N GLY A 100 -14.04 -0.44 -12.57
CA GLY A 100 -13.72 0.99 -12.63
C GLY A 100 -12.80 1.35 -13.78
N PRO A 101 -12.46 2.64 -13.93
CA PRO A 101 -11.59 3.10 -15.00
C PRO A 101 -10.22 2.44 -15.01
N GLY A 102 -9.68 2.15 -16.18
CA GLY A 102 -8.38 1.48 -16.36
C GLY A 102 -8.39 -0.04 -16.12
N LEU A 103 -9.53 -0.61 -15.68
CA LEU A 103 -9.72 -2.05 -15.55
C LEU A 103 -10.45 -2.63 -16.77
N PRO A 104 -10.37 -3.95 -17.05
CA PRO A 104 -11.17 -4.60 -18.08
C PRO A 104 -12.67 -4.37 -17.87
N GLU A 105 -13.47 -4.40 -18.94
CA GLU A 105 -14.93 -4.19 -18.92
C GLU A 105 -15.64 -5.12 -17.91
N GLY A 106 -15.19 -6.37 -17.78
CA GLY A 106 -15.71 -7.34 -16.80
C GLY A 106 -15.15 -7.18 -15.38
N GLY A 107 -14.26 -6.22 -15.17
CA GLY A 107 -13.56 -6.06 -13.90
C GLY A 107 -12.42 -7.05 -13.66
N VAL A 108 -11.86 -7.00 -12.46
CA VAL A 108 -10.77 -7.86 -12.00
C VAL A 108 -11.21 -8.62 -10.77
N ARG A 109 -10.98 -9.92 -10.76
CA ARG A 109 -11.28 -10.79 -9.61
C ARG A 109 -10.07 -10.87 -8.68
N PHE A 110 -10.33 -10.67 -7.39
CA PHE A 110 -9.39 -10.88 -6.29
C PHE A 110 -9.87 -12.01 -5.42
N SER A 111 -9.08 -13.05 -5.25
CA SER A 111 -9.44 -14.24 -4.47
C SER A 111 -8.91 -14.13 -3.05
N LYS A 112 -9.75 -14.52 -2.08
CA LYS A 112 -9.37 -14.59 -0.67
C LYS A 112 -8.31 -15.69 -0.48
N PRO A 113 -7.15 -15.38 0.13
CA PRO A 113 -6.15 -16.39 0.42
C PRO A 113 -6.61 -17.31 1.56
N SER A 114 -6.18 -18.56 1.56
CA SER A 114 -6.52 -19.54 2.59
C SER A 114 -5.84 -19.31 3.93
N LEU A 115 -4.72 -18.58 3.95
CA LEU A 115 -3.89 -18.34 5.13
C LEU A 115 -3.99 -16.91 5.68
N GLY A 116 -4.97 -16.13 5.22
CA GLY A 116 -5.08 -14.71 5.58
C GLY A 116 -4.18 -13.79 4.72
N GLY A 117 -4.21 -12.49 5.02
CA GLY A 117 -3.52 -11.44 4.29
C GLY A 117 -4.32 -10.87 3.12
N ALA A 118 -3.70 -9.96 2.37
CA ALA A 118 -4.33 -9.28 1.25
C ALA A 118 -4.78 -10.24 0.15
N TRP A 119 -5.94 -9.96 -0.42
CA TRP A 119 -6.51 -10.79 -1.50
C TRP A 119 -5.76 -10.55 -2.80
N HIS A 120 -5.68 -11.58 -3.63
CA HIS A 120 -4.85 -11.53 -4.82
C HIS A 120 -5.64 -11.69 -6.12
N THR A 121 -5.10 -11.06 -7.17
CA THR A 121 -5.41 -11.40 -8.57
C THR A 121 -4.79 -12.77 -8.93
N SER A 122 -4.95 -13.22 -10.13
CA SER A 122 -4.37 -14.49 -10.63
C SER A 122 -2.86 -14.63 -10.48
N GLY A 123 -2.14 -13.56 -10.12
CA GLY A 123 -0.68 -13.52 -9.95
C GLY A 123 -0.17 -13.51 -8.52
N SER A 124 -0.99 -13.84 -7.52
CA SER A 124 -0.63 -13.80 -6.09
C SER A 124 -0.28 -12.40 -5.58
N SER A 125 -0.89 -11.36 -6.13
CA SER A 125 -0.66 -9.97 -5.74
C SER A 125 -1.99 -9.21 -5.64
N SER A 126 -2.10 -8.30 -4.70
CA SER A 126 -3.15 -7.27 -4.59
C SER A 126 -3.02 -6.19 -5.67
N PHE A 127 -1.91 -6.17 -6.37
CA PHE A 127 -1.60 -5.21 -7.43
C PHE A 127 -2.06 -5.69 -8.81
N TYR A 128 -2.75 -4.80 -9.54
CA TYR A 128 -3.15 -4.98 -10.93
C TYR A 128 -2.30 -4.08 -11.84
N PRO A 129 -1.35 -4.64 -12.64
CA PRO A 129 -0.54 -3.87 -13.57
C PRO A 129 -1.37 -3.38 -14.75
N ILE A 130 -1.22 -2.12 -15.13
CA ILE A 130 -1.86 -1.57 -16.34
C ILE A 130 -0.81 -1.51 -17.45
N ALA A 131 -1.06 -2.26 -18.54
CA ALA A 131 -0.05 -2.52 -19.55
C ALA A 131 0.21 -1.35 -20.51
N THR A 132 -0.73 -0.41 -20.69
CA THR A 132 -0.63 0.66 -21.69
C THR A 132 -0.87 2.03 -21.11
N ASP A 133 -0.15 3.03 -21.63
CA ASP A 133 -0.34 4.41 -21.24
C ASP A 133 -1.72 4.94 -21.61
N GLU A 134 -2.32 4.46 -22.71
CA GLU A 134 -3.69 4.82 -23.09
C GLU A 134 -4.69 4.46 -21.97
N ALA A 135 -4.61 3.24 -21.43
CA ALA A 135 -5.47 2.80 -20.34
C ALA A 135 -5.23 3.62 -19.06
N ILE A 136 -3.97 3.92 -18.73
CA ILE A 136 -3.62 4.76 -17.57
C ILE A 136 -4.16 6.18 -17.74
N LEU A 137 -3.93 6.80 -18.89
CA LEU A 137 -4.33 8.17 -19.17
C LEU A 137 -5.87 8.34 -19.28
N SER A 138 -6.59 7.25 -19.54
CA SER A 138 -8.06 7.24 -19.52
C SER A 138 -8.67 7.30 -18.11
N ILE A 139 -7.89 7.05 -17.05
CA ILE A 139 -8.37 7.12 -15.66
C ILE A 139 -8.48 8.59 -15.26
N PRO A 140 -9.70 9.10 -14.95
CA PRO A 140 -9.88 10.47 -14.52
C PRO A 140 -9.35 10.71 -13.09
N ASP A 141 -9.12 11.98 -12.75
CA ASP A 141 -8.91 12.36 -11.35
C ASP A 141 -10.19 12.06 -10.54
N ASN A 142 -10.03 11.64 -9.31
CA ASN A 142 -11.10 11.18 -8.43
C ASN A 142 -11.91 10.02 -9.03
N ALA A 143 -11.23 9.09 -9.69
CA ALA A 143 -11.84 7.91 -10.27
C ALA A 143 -12.50 7.05 -9.18
N SER A 144 -13.74 6.60 -9.45
CA SER A 144 -14.48 5.72 -8.53
C SER A 144 -14.34 4.26 -8.95
N TYR A 145 -14.05 3.41 -7.98
CA TYR A 145 -13.96 1.96 -8.15
C TYR A 145 -15.03 1.28 -7.29
N ARG A 146 -15.78 0.38 -7.92
CA ARG A 146 -16.73 -0.48 -7.21
C ARG A 146 -16.07 -1.81 -6.87
N ILE A 147 -16.02 -2.13 -5.59
CA ILE A 147 -15.47 -3.37 -5.05
C ILE A 147 -16.63 -4.17 -4.47
N THR A 148 -17.02 -5.26 -5.14
CA THR A 148 -18.12 -6.12 -4.71
C THR A 148 -17.57 -7.41 -4.16
N ILE A 149 -17.84 -7.68 -2.90
CA ILE A 149 -17.40 -8.86 -2.17
C ILE A 149 -18.44 -9.95 -2.30
N HIS A 150 -18.03 -11.15 -2.66
CA HIS A 150 -18.90 -12.30 -2.89
C HIS A 150 -18.60 -13.45 -1.92
N ASN A 151 -19.66 -14.12 -1.52
CA ASN A 151 -19.59 -15.41 -0.87
C ASN A 151 -19.26 -16.52 -1.88
N SER A 152 -18.96 -17.72 -1.37
CA SER A 152 -18.70 -18.91 -2.20
C SER A 152 -19.91 -19.38 -3.01
N ASP A 153 -21.13 -18.98 -2.63
CA ASP A 153 -22.38 -19.23 -3.35
C ASP A 153 -22.76 -18.12 -4.34
N GLU A 154 -21.81 -17.23 -4.69
CA GLU A 154 -21.96 -16.09 -5.59
C GLU A 154 -22.85 -14.95 -5.05
N SER A 155 -23.46 -15.09 -3.88
CA SER A 155 -24.23 -14.01 -3.26
C SER A 155 -23.31 -12.84 -2.87
N VAL A 156 -23.85 -11.62 -2.91
CA VAL A 156 -23.11 -10.43 -2.49
C VAL A 156 -23.09 -10.33 -0.97
N PHE A 157 -21.89 -10.30 -0.40
CA PHE A 157 -21.66 -10.06 1.02
C PHE A 157 -21.66 -8.57 1.34
N ALA A 158 -20.88 -7.78 0.60
CA ALA A 158 -20.76 -6.34 0.77
C ALA A 158 -20.32 -5.68 -0.54
N ALA A 159 -20.48 -4.37 -0.60
CA ALA A 159 -19.96 -3.60 -1.72
C ALA A 159 -19.47 -2.23 -1.25
N TYR A 160 -18.33 -1.80 -1.78
CA TYR A 160 -17.65 -0.58 -1.42
C TYR A 160 -17.43 0.26 -2.67
N ASP A 161 -17.62 1.56 -2.56
CA ASP A 161 -17.19 2.53 -3.56
C ASP A 161 -15.96 3.27 -3.02
N LYS A 162 -14.84 3.10 -3.69
CA LYS A 162 -13.56 3.71 -3.30
C LYS A 162 -13.09 4.70 -4.36
N MET A 163 -12.67 5.86 -3.91
CA MET A 163 -12.17 6.91 -4.78
C MET A 163 -10.66 6.87 -4.85
N LEU A 164 -10.12 6.93 -6.06
CA LEU A 164 -8.71 7.12 -6.33
C LEU A 164 -8.47 8.59 -6.68
N PRO A 165 -7.75 9.37 -5.85
CA PRO A 165 -7.59 10.81 -6.09
C PRO A 165 -6.89 11.13 -7.40
N LYS A 166 -5.87 10.33 -7.76
CA LYS A 166 -5.08 10.52 -8.96
C LYS A 166 -4.72 9.17 -9.58
N ARG A 167 -4.72 9.09 -10.91
CA ARG A 167 -4.25 7.91 -11.64
C ARG A 167 -2.78 7.58 -11.34
N PRO A 168 -2.35 6.33 -11.54
CA PRO A 168 -0.91 6.00 -11.47
C PRO A 168 -0.12 6.77 -12.53
N TYR A 169 1.19 6.83 -12.37
CA TYR A 169 2.08 7.40 -13.37
C TYR A 169 2.05 6.53 -14.64
N SER A 170 2.04 7.14 -15.81
CA SER A 170 2.20 6.40 -17.07
C SER A 170 3.62 5.84 -17.20
N HIS A 171 3.83 4.89 -18.11
CA HIS A 171 5.17 4.36 -18.37
C HIS A 171 6.13 5.45 -18.86
N GLU A 172 5.64 6.41 -19.64
CA GLU A 172 6.42 7.57 -20.05
C GLU A 172 6.79 8.45 -18.85
N GLU A 173 5.83 8.81 -18.00
CA GLU A 173 6.05 9.61 -16.80
C GLU A 173 7.03 8.93 -15.83
N MET A 174 7.01 7.61 -15.70
CA MET A 174 7.96 6.86 -14.87
C MET A 174 9.41 6.99 -15.31
N THR A 175 9.68 7.38 -16.55
CA THR A 175 11.07 7.57 -17.01
C THR A 175 11.75 8.73 -16.29
N ALA A 176 10.99 9.76 -15.93
CA ALA A 176 11.45 10.95 -15.20
C ALA A 176 11.15 10.90 -13.69
N LEU A 177 10.44 9.88 -13.24
CA LEU A 177 10.05 9.75 -11.84
C LEU A 177 11.27 9.43 -10.97
N ALA A 178 11.40 10.16 -9.86
CA ALA A 178 12.43 9.89 -8.87
C ALA A 178 11.98 8.77 -7.94
N PHE A 179 12.44 7.56 -8.20
CA PHE A 179 12.22 6.42 -7.31
C PHE A 179 13.14 6.50 -6.08
N PRO A 180 12.72 5.93 -4.92
CA PRO A 180 13.64 5.73 -3.79
C PRO A 180 14.89 4.97 -4.24
N ALA A 181 16.05 5.40 -3.76
CA ALA A 181 17.31 4.72 -4.08
C ALA A 181 18.11 4.47 -2.81
N PHE A 182 18.47 3.21 -2.55
CA PHE A 182 19.36 2.85 -1.45
C PHE A 182 20.79 3.26 -1.74
N SER A 183 21.53 3.61 -0.68
CA SER A 183 22.97 3.85 -0.82
C SER A 183 23.72 2.57 -1.22
N ALA A 184 24.85 2.74 -1.91
CA ALA A 184 25.70 1.61 -2.30
C ALA A 184 26.17 0.79 -1.09
N GLU A 185 26.41 1.44 0.06
CA GLU A 185 26.77 0.77 1.30
C GLU A 185 25.62 -0.08 1.83
N THR A 186 24.38 0.42 1.82
CA THR A 186 23.19 -0.35 2.20
C THR A 186 23.05 -1.59 1.35
N LEU A 187 23.17 -1.47 0.01
CA LEU A 187 23.05 -2.60 -0.92
C LEU A 187 24.17 -3.63 -0.76
N ALA A 188 25.41 -3.19 -0.56
CA ALA A 188 26.53 -4.09 -0.30
C ALA A 188 26.32 -4.94 0.97
N ARG A 189 25.75 -4.36 2.01
CA ARG A 189 25.44 -5.07 3.25
C ARG A 189 24.25 -6.03 3.08
N LEU A 190 23.26 -5.70 2.23
CA LEU A 190 22.14 -6.58 1.97
C LEU A 190 22.58 -7.90 1.35
N THR A 191 23.57 -7.88 0.46
CA THR A 191 24.14 -9.09 -0.16
C THR A 191 24.73 -10.04 0.87
N ALA A 192 25.31 -9.53 1.95
CA ALA A 192 25.90 -10.33 3.03
C ALA A 192 24.93 -10.65 4.18
N TYR A 193 23.68 -10.15 4.13
CA TYR A 193 22.74 -10.22 5.24
C TYR A 193 22.19 -11.64 5.44
N GLN A 194 22.26 -12.17 6.66
CA GLN A 194 21.79 -13.51 7.03
C GLN A 194 20.67 -13.50 8.09
N GLY A 195 20.27 -12.32 8.56
CA GLY A 195 19.28 -12.13 9.63
C GLY A 195 19.83 -11.31 10.79
N GLY A 196 18.99 -11.05 11.79
CA GLY A 196 19.27 -10.15 12.89
C GLY A 196 19.02 -8.68 12.54
N ALA A 197 19.66 -7.78 13.25
CA ALA A 197 19.56 -6.34 12.97
C ALA A 197 20.27 -5.98 11.66
N PHE A 198 19.56 -5.26 10.80
CA PHE A 198 20.09 -4.65 9.59
C PHE A 198 20.12 -3.13 9.80
N ASP A 199 21.24 -2.65 10.32
CA ASP A 199 21.42 -1.26 10.71
C ASP A 199 21.89 -0.37 9.57
N GLY A 200 21.68 0.95 9.72
CA GLY A 200 22.20 1.97 8.81
C GLY A 200 21.61 1.89 7.40
N ILE A 201 20.33 1.57 7.27
CA ILE A 201 19.60 1.67 6.00
C ILE A 201 19.52 3.16 5.65
N MET A 202 20.11 3.52 4.52
CA MET A 202 20.16 4.89 4.02
C MET A 202 19.88 4.95 2.54
N GLY A 203 19.40 6.12 2.08
CA GLY A 203 19.15 6.33 0.66
C GLY A 203 18.62 7.73 0.36
N THR A 204 18.14 7.88 -0.86
CA THR A 204 17.59 9.14 -1.38
C THR A 204 16.13 8.98 -1.78
N LEU A 205 15.39 10.10 -1.69
CA LEU A 205 13.99 10.28 -2.07
C LEU A 205 13.85 11.60 -2.83
N PRO A 206 12.70 11.85 -3.49
CA PRO A 206 12.37 13.22 -3.92
C PRO A 206 12.36 14.16 -2.72
N GLN A 207 12.78 15.42 -2.95
CA GLN A 207 12.81 16.45 -1.89
C GLN A 207 11.42 16.75 -1.30
N THR A 208 10.36 16.42 -2.03
CA THR A 208 8.97 16.57 -1.59
C THR A 208 8.50 15.48 -0.65
N ALA A 209 9.17 14.32 -0.63
CA ALA A 209 8.83 13.23 0.28
C ALA A 209 9.11 13.63 1.74
N ARG A 210 8.17 13.34 2.63
CA ARG A 210 8.24 13.65 4.06
C ARG A 210 8.47 12.42 4.93
N ALA A 211 8.14 11.26 4.37
CA ALA A 211 8.29 9.97 5.03
C ALA A 211 8.79 8.92 4.05
N VAL A 212 9.42 7.90 4.57
CA VAL A 212 9.76 6.67 3.86
C VAL A 212 9.23 5.48 4.64
N TRP A 213 8.59 4.55 3.94
CA TRP A 213 8.31 3.21 4.47
C TRP A 213 9.41 2.29 4.00
N LEU A 214 10.05 1.64 4.94
CA LEU A 214 11.11 0.67 4.68
C LEU A 214 10.62 -0.71 5.04
N GLY A 215 10.84 -1.69 4.17
CA GLY A 215 10.57 -3.09 4.40
C GLY A 215 11.81 -3.95 4.20
N LEU A 216 12.01 -4.94 5.05
CA LEU A 216 13.05 -5.95 4.96
C LEU A 216 12.41 -7.34 4.97
N TRP A 217 12.72 -8.14 3.97
CA TRP A 217 12.21 -9.50 3.83
C TRP A 217 13.34 -10.51 3.76
N GLY A 218 13.20 -11.62 4.48
CA GLY A 218 14.18 -12.69 4.56
C GLY A 218 13.61 -14.08 4.23
N GLY A 219 12.49 -14.15 3.52
CA GLY A 219 11.77 -15.39 3.25
C GLY A 219 10.46 -15.45 4.02
N ASP A 220 10.40 -16.25 5.10
CA ASP A 220 9.18 -16.35 5.92
C ASP A 220 8.99 -15.17 6.87
N ALA A 221 10.02 -14.32 7.04
CA ALA A 221 9.99 -13.16 7.92
C ALA A 221 10.01 -11.86 7.11
N PHE A 222 9.10 -10.96 7.47
CA PHE A 222 9.01 -9.60 6.96
C PHE A 222 8.91 -8.63 8.13
N THR A 223 9.59 -7.51 8.02
CA THR A 223 9.46 -6.39 8.94
C THR A 223 9.43 -5.09 8.17
N GLU A 224 8.66 -4.13 8.66
CA GLU A 224 8.57 -2.81 8.06
C GLU A 224 8.48 -1.71 9.11
N GLY A 225 8.71 -0.48 8.69
CA GLY A 225 8.58 0.70 9.51
C GLY A 225 8.47 1.98 8.69
N SER A 226 7.75 2.95 9.25
CA SER A 226 7.63 4.29 8.70
C SER A 226 8.62 5.22 9.42
N PHE A 227 9.38 6.00 8.65
CA PHE A 227 10.42 6.88 9.15
C PHE A 227 10.32 8.26 8.50
N ALA A 228 10.69 9.29 9.24
CA ALA A 228 10.76 10.63 8.69
C ALA A 228 11.86 10.72 7.62
N ALA A 229 11.59 11.48 6.57
CA ALA A 229 12.54 11.81 5.51
C ALA A 229 12.73 13.32 5.43
N ALA A 230 13.93 13.77 5.17
CA ALA A 230 14.24 15.19 5.07
C ALA A 230 15.27 15.47 3.96
N ASN A 231 15.07 16.59 3.28
CA ASN A 231 16.02 17.09 2.27
C ASN A 231 16.38 16.09 1.16
N GLY A 232 15.41 15.25 0.78
CA GLY A 232 15.62 14.24 -0.26
C GLY A 232 16.45 13.03 0.18
N ALA A 233 16.55 12.77 1.49
CA ALA A 233 17.29 11.64 2.03
C ALA A 233 16.52 10.95 3.16
N PHE A 234 16.86 9.70 3.44
CA PHE A 234 16.41 8.92 4.60
C PHE A 234 17.57 8.16 5.24
N GLY A 235 17.42 7.88 6.52
CA GLY A 235 18.35 7.11 7.32
C GLY A 235 19.37 7.95 8.10
N PRO A 236 20.23 7.29 8.93
CA PRO A 236 20.29 5.82 9.07
C PRO A 236 19.11 5.24 9.85
N HIS A 237 18.54 4.14 9.38
CA HIS A 237 17.45 3.39 10.02
C HIS A 237 17.84 1.93 10.21
N SER A 238 17.08 1.20 11.05
CA SER A 238 17.32 -0.20 11.34
C SER A 238 16.03 -1.00 11.22
N LEU A 239 16.11 -2.16 10.59
CA LEU A 239 15.08 -3.18 10.55
C LEU A 239 15.68 -4.53 10.97
N SER A 240 14.85 -5.50 11.33
CA SER A 240 15.33 -6.81 11.77
C SER A 240 14.38 -7.91 11.36
N VAL A 241 14.91 -8.97 10.74
CA VAL A 241 14.22 -10.27 10.63
C VAL A 241 15.06 -11.33 11.34
N THR A 242 14.41 -12.33 11.90
CA THR A 242 15.08 -13.34 12.73
C THR A 242 16.20 -14.07 11.97
N SER A 243 15.91 -14.45 10.73
CA SER A 243 16.85 -15.14 9.84
C SER A 243 16.48 -14.91 8.38
N VAL A 244 17.42 -15.11 7.49
CA VAL A 244 17.15 -15.24 6.05
C VAL A 244 17.05 -16.73 5.72
N GLN A 245 15.95 -17.13 5.09
CA GLN A 245 15.72 -18.50 4.71
C GLN A 245 16.77 -18.98 3.68
N GLU A 246 17.22 -20.22 3.79
CA GLU A 246 18.19 -20.81 2.86
C GLU A 246 17.65 -20.79 1.41
N GLY A 247 18.51 -20.37 0.48
CA GLY A 247 18.15 -20.25 -0.93
C GLY A 247 17.31 -19.01 -1.31
N ILE A 248 16.99 -18.17 -0.34
CA ILE A 248 16.24 -16.93 -0.56
C ILE A 248 17.20 -15.74 -0.61
N ASN A 249 17.01 -14.86 -1.59
CA ASN A 249 17.67 -13.56 -1.64
C ASN A 249 16.91 -12.58 -0.75
N PRO A 250 17.52 -11.99 0.27
CA PRO A 250 16.86 -10.96 1.06
C PRO A 250 16.52 -9.75 0.19
N MET A 251 15.46 -9.06 0.58
CA MET A 251 14.91 -7.93 -0.18
C MET A 251 14.76 -6.71 0.73
N LEU A 252 15.13 -5.55 0.22
CA LEU A 252 14.75 -4.26 0.79
C LEU A 252 13.70 -3.58 -0.09
N ARG A 253 12.70 -3.01 0.54
CA ARG A 253 11.73 -2.09 -0.06
C ARG A 253 11.90 -0.71 0.57
N ALA A 254 11.85 0.32 -0.26
CA ALA A 254 11.64 1.70 0.19
C ALA A 254 10.52 2.31 -0.61
N SER A 255 9.54 2.93 0.05
CA SER A 255 8.43 3.62 -0.60
C SER A 255 8.18 4.99 0.00
N TYR A 256 7.56 5.87 -0.79
CA TYR A 256 6.98 7.12 -0.33
C TYR A 256 5.61 7.33 -0.99
N ILE A 257 4.78 8.12 -0.33
CA ILE A 257 3.51 8.59 -0.89
C ILE A 257 3.70 10.03 -1.35
N ASP A 258 3.31 10.33 -2.59
CA ASP A 258 3.35 11.68 -3.11
C ASP A 258 2.16 12.53 -2.63
N GLY A 259 2.14 13.82 -2.99
CA GLY A 259 1.07 14.74 -2.59
C GLY A 259 -0.32 14.42 -3.16
N PHE A 260 -0.45 13.36 -3.96
CA PHE A 260 -1.70 12.88 -4.56
C PHE A 260 -2.06 11.46 -4.11
N TYR A 261 -1.45 10.98 -3.03
CA TYR A 261 -1.66 9.64 -2.47
C TYR A 261 -1.31 8.50 -3.44
N ARG A 262 -0.32 8.72 -4.33
CA ARG A 262 0.27 7.66 -5.15
C ARG A 262 1.48 7.10 -4.45
N GLU A 263 1.55 5.79 -4.34
CA GLU A 263 2.73 5.14 -3.79
C GLU A 263 3.78 4.93 -4.87
N VAL A 264 5.00 5.35 -4.57
CA VAL A 264 6.18 5.13 -5.42
C VAL A 264 7.22 4.37 -4.62
N PHE A 265 7.64 3.22 -5.10
CA PHE A 265 8.59 2.40 -4.36
C PHE A 265 9.66 1.72 -5.20
N THR A 266 10.72 1.35 -4.54
CA THR A 266 11.80 0.52 -5.06
C THR A 266 11.89 -0.76 -4.25
N VAL A 267 11.98 -1.88 -4.96
CA VAL A 267 12.33 -3.19 -4.41
C VAL A 267 13.71 -3.57 -4.90
N HIS A 268 14.61 -3.91 -3.99
CA HIS A 268 15.93 -4.40 -4.33
C HIS A 268 16.16 -5.79 -3.73
N TYR A 269 16.41 -6.76 -4.58
CA TYR A 269 16.81 -8.11 -4.19
C TYR A 269 18.33 -8.20 -4.14
N ALA A 270 18.87 -8.80 -3.09
CA ALA A 270 20.29 -9.06 -3.02
C ALA A 270 20.75 -10.03 -4.13
N ASP A 271 21.95 -9.80 -4.64
CA ASP A 271 22.66 -10.80 -5.46
C ASP A 271 23.38 -11.77 -4.53
N ARG A 272 23.05 -13.04 -4.59
CA ARG A 272 23.74 -14.14 -3.90
C ARG A 272 24.12 -15.23 -4.85
#